data_fc9545a7ff5b72c66200e570025fb71f
#
_entry.id   fc9545a7ff5b72c66200e570025fb71f
#
_cell.length_a   1.000
_cell.length_b   1.000
_cell.length_c   1.000
_cell.angle_alpha   90.00
_cell.angle_beta   90.00
_cell.angle_gamma   90.00
#
_symmetry.space_group_name_H-M   'P 1'
#
loop_
_entity.id
_entity.type
_entity.pdbx_description
1 polymer ?
#
loop_
_entity_poly.entity_id
_entity_poly.type
_entity_poly.pdbx_seq_one_letter_code
_entity_poly.pdbx_strand_id
1 'polypeptide(L)'
;MDYNEVLETARTKIGTKCKACPICNGVACRNTMPGPGAKGIGDTAIRNYQKWQEIRVNMDTLCENGTPDTHVELFGRSFKYPFFAGPVGAVNLHYSDVYTDMTYNDVLVRACAESGIAAFTGDGTNPAVIEAAAEALKKNHGCGVPTVKPWNMALVAVSYTHLTLPTKLEV
;
A
#
# COMPACT_ATOMS: atom_id res chain seq x y z
N MET A 1 -4.54 -15.54 -15.04
CA MET A 1 -5.59 -14.81 -14.27
C MET A 1 -5.75 -13.46 -14.93
N ASP A 2 -6.93 -13.18 -15.45
CA ASP A 2 -7.22 -11.85 -16.01
C ASP A 2 -7.68 -10.87 -14.93
N TYR A 3 -7.90 -9.61 -15.29
CA TYR A 3 -8.27 -8.57 -14.32
C TYR A 3 -9.66 -8.83 -13.67
N ASN A 4 -10.59 -9.41 -14.39
CA ASN A 4 -11.92 -9.72 -13.86
C ASN A 4 -11.87 -10.86 -12.84
N GLU A 5 -11.07 -11.89 -13.10
CA GLU A 5 -10.82 -12.99 -12.15
C GLU A 5 -10.18 -12.48 -10.85
N VAL A 6 -9.24 -11.49 -10.96
CA VAL A 6 -8.65 -10.84 -9.79
C VAL A 6 -9.73 -10.12 -8.98
N LEU A 7 -10.60 -9.35 -9.62
CA LEU A 7 -11.69 -8.62 -8.96
C LEU A 7 -12.70 -9.55 -8.31
N GLU A 8 -13.09 -10.63 -8.97
CA GLU A 8 -14.00 -11.65 -8.42
C GLU A 8 -13.38 -12.30 -7.18
N THR A 9 -12.12 -12.69 -7.25
CA THR A 9 -11.38 -13.22 -6.11
C THR A 9 -11.30 -12.20 -4.98
N ALA A 10 -11.01 -10.94 -5.29
CA ALA A 10 -10.95 -9.87 -4.30
C ALA A 10 -12.29 -9.69 -3.58
N ARG A 11 -13.42 -9.69 -4.29
CA ARG A 11 -14.77 -9.58 -3.70
C ARG A 11 -15.06 -10.68 -2.71
N THR A 12 -14.59 -11.90 -2.94
CA THR A 12 -14.79 -13.03 -2.02
C THR A 12 -13.86 -13.00 -0.81
N LYS A 13 -12.74 -12.26 -0.87
CA LYS A 13 -11.67 -12.28 0.14
C LYS A 13 -11.59 -11.03 0.99
N ILE A 14 -12.04 -9.87 0.48
CA ILE A 14 -11.85 -8.58 1.17
C ILE A 14 -12.94 -8.26 2.20
N GLY A 15 -14.07 -8.96 2.17
CA GLY A 15 -15.23 -8.68 3.02
C GLY A 15 -16.22 -7.69 2.38
N THR A 16 -17.01 -7.03 3.21
CA THR A 16 -18.19 -6.26 2.75
C THR A 16 -17.93 -4.76 2.54
N LYS A 17 -16.87 -4.21 3.12
CA LYS A 17 -16.62 -2.75 3.16
C LYS A 17 -16.12 -2.20 1.84
N CYS A 18 -15.15 -2.85 1.23
CA CYS A 18 -14.67 -2.49 -0.10
C CYS A 18 -15.42 -3.32 -1.16
N LYS A 19 -15.91 -2.67 -2.20
CA LYS A 19 -16.70 -3.30 -3.27
C LYS A 19 -15.84 -3.88 -4.40
N ALA A 20 -14.51 -3.73 -4.35
CA ALA A 20 -13.58 -4.13 -5.40
C ALA A 20 -14.10 -3.75 -6.80
N CYS A 21 -14.34 -2.46 -7.00
CA CYS A 21 -14.92 -1.93 -8.23
C CYS A 21 -13.94 -2.11 -9.41
N PRO A 22 -14.44 -2.36 -10.64
CA PRO A 22 -13.57 -2.45 -11.83
C PRO A 22 -12.77 -1.18 -12.08
N ILE A 23 -13.34 -0.04 -11.75
CA ILE A 23 -12.66 1.27 -11.73
C ILE A 23 -12.84 1.86 -10.33
N CYS A 24 -11.77 2.02 -9.61
CA CYS A 24 -11.78 2.60 -8.26
C CYS A 24 -11.82 4.14 -8.36
N ASN A 25 -13.00 4.68 -8.69
CA ASN A 25 -13.23 6.12 -8.88
C ASN A 25 -13.77 6.83 -7.64
N GLY A 26 -13.91 6.13 -6.50
CA GLY A 26 -14.40 6.71 -5.24
C GLY A 26 -15.92 6.90 -5.15
N VAL A 27 -16.68 6.66 -6.21
CA VAL A 27 -18.13 6.93 -6.22
C VAL A 27 -18.92 5.93 -5.39
N ALA A 28 -18.63 4.64 -5.53
CA ALA A 28 -19.39 3.58 -4.87
C ALA A 28 -19.25 3.54 -3.34
N CYS A 29 -18.14 4.07 -2.80
CA CYS A 29 -17.87 4.15 -1.35
C CYS A 29 -17.94 5.58 -0.80
N ARG A 30 -18.43 6.52 -1.59
CA ARG A 30 -18.60 7.92 -1.18
C ARG A 30 -19.47 8.01 0.08
N ASN A 31 -19.02 8.80 1.05
CA ASN A 31 -19.71 9.03 2.33
C ASN A 31 -19.99 7.77 3.16
N THR A 32 -19.39 6.63 2.83
CA THR A 32 -19.54 5.40 3.61
C THR A 32 -18.56 5.39 4.78
N MET A 33 -19.07 5.33 6.01
CA MET A 33 -18.28 5.25 7.24
C MET A 33 -18.90 4.20 8.18
N PRO A 34 -18.13 3.19 8.60
CA PRO A 34 -16.78 2.83 8.16
C PRO A 34 -16.74 2.38 6.68
N GLY A 35 -15.61 2.59 6.03
CA GLY A 35 -15.42 2.22 4.62
C GLY A 35 -14.25 2.97 3.99
N PRO A 36 -13.82 2.61 2.76
CA PRO A 36 -12.68 3.22 2.08
C PRO A 36 -12.95 4.61 1.50
N GLY A 37 -14.19 5.08 1.52
CA GLY A 37 -14.58 6.39 1.01
C GLY A 37 -14.07 7.55 1.87
N ALA A 38 -14.03 8.74 1.31
CA ALA A 38 -13.63 9.93 2.03
C ALA A 38 -14.67 10.38 3.05
N LYS A 39 -14.22 10.98 4.16
CA LYS A 39 -15.06 11.59 5.19
C LYS A 39 -15.73 12.87 4.69
N GLY A 40 -16.79 13.29 5.36
CA GLY A 40 -17.55 14.50 5.03
C GLY A 40 -18.33 14.33 3.73
N ILE A 41 -18.15 15.22 2.79
CA ILE A 41 -18.85 15.15 1.48
C ILE A 41 -18.35 14.02 0.57
N GLY A 42 -17.26 13.35 0.94
CA GLY A 42 -16.77 12.19 0.21
C GLY A 42 -16.02 12.49 -1.09
N ASP A 43 -15.45 13.66 -1.22
CA ASP A 43 -14.88 14.16 -2.48
C ASP A 43 -13.44 13.71 -2.73
N THR A 44 -12.69 13.40 -1.68
CA THR A 44 -11.24 13.15 -1.79
C THR A 44 -10.91 11.97 -2.69
N ALA A 45 -11.60 10.85 -2.54
CA ALA A 45 -11.36 9.67 -3.37
C ALA A 45 -11.75 9.90 -4.84
N ILE A 46 -12.85 10.63 -5.08
CA ILE A 46 -13.29 11.02 -6.42
C ILE A 46 -12.25 11.94 -7.06
N ARG A 47 -11.78 12.93 -6.32
CA ARG A 47 -10.76 13.87 -6.80
C ARG A 47 -9.43 13.18 -7.12
N ASN A 48 -9.01 12.21 -6.31
CA ASN A 48 -7.82 11.41 -6.61
C ASN A 48 -7.93 10.73 -7.97
N TYR A 49 -9.05 10.10 -8.25
CA TYR A 49 -9.29 9.49 -9.56
C TYR A 49 -9.27 10.53 -10.69
N GLN A 50 -9.94 11.66 -10.51
CA GLN A 50 -9.98 12.73 -11.51
C GLN A 50 -8.59 13.30 -11.81
N LYS A 51 -7.73 13.45 -10.80
CA LYS A 51 -6.37 13.95 -10.98
C LYS A 51 -5.51 13.04 -11.86
N TRP A 52 -5.70 11.73 -11.81
CA TRP A 52 -5.03 10.83 -12.75
C TRP A 52 -5.44 11.09 -14.20
N GLN A 53 -6.66 11.53 -14.44
CA GLN A 53 -7.16 11.83 -15.80
C GLN A 53 -6.58 13.13 -16.39
N GLU A 54 -5.95 13.98 -15.57
CA GLU A 54 -5.27 15.19 -16.03
C GLU A 54 -3.86 14.91 -16.56
N ILE A 55 -3.26 13.78 -16.19
CA ILE A 55 -1.93 13.38 -16.64
C ILE A 55 -2.02 12.91 -18.09
N ARG A 56 -1.12 13.40 -18.93
CA ARG A 56 -1.03 13.05 -20.34
C ARG A 56 0.35 12.48 -20.64
N VAL A 57 0.38 11.49 -21.52
CA VAL A 57 1.62 10.93 -22.03
C VAL A 57 2.12 11.84 -23.15
N ASN A 58 3.40 12.23 -23.07
CA ASN A 58 4.05 12.86 -24.21
C ASN A 58 4.31 11.81 -25.27
N MET A 59 3.91 12.09 -26.51
CA MET A 59 4.15 11.21 -27.64
C MET A 59 5.25 11.79 -28.53
N ASP A 60 6.31 11.02 -28.69
CA ASP A 60 7.33 11.26 -29.69
C ASP A 60 7.10 10.32 -30.87
N THR A 61 6.72 10.88 -32.02
CA THR A 61 6.44 10.10 -33.23
C THR A 61 7.70 9.67 -33.99
N LEU A 62 8.80 10.35 -33.73
CA LEU A 62 10.12 10.06 -34.31
C LEU A 62 11.10 9.74 -33.18
N CYS A 63 11.16 8.49 -32.79
CA CYS A 63 12.10 7.99 -31.80
C CYS A 63 12.68 6.65 -32.26
N GLU A 64 13.85 6.31 -31.75
CA GLU A 64 14.41 4.98 -31.94
C GLU A 64 13.56 3.95 -31.19
N ASN A 65 13.30 2.82 -31.85
CA ASN A 65 12.61 1.70 -31.22
C ASN A 65 13.54 1.02 -30.20
N GLY A 66 13.08 0.92 -28.97
CA GLY A 66 13.81 0.26 -27.89
C GLY A 66 12.86 -0.36 -26.86
N THR A 67 13.38 -1.20 -26.01
CA THR A 67 12.64 -1.69 -24.86
C THR A 67 12.69 -0.63 -23.75
N PRO A 68 11.54 -0.12 -23.27
CA PRO A 68 11.54 0.86 -22.20
C PRO A 68 12.18 0.28 -20.93
N ASP A 69 13.10 1.02 -20.34
CA ASP A 69 13.61 0.73 -19.02
C ASP A 69 12.77 1.49 -17.98
N THR A 70 12.05 0.72 -17.13
CA THR A 70 11.17 1.26 -16.10
C THR A 70 11.76 1.12 -14.70
N HIS A 71 12.95 0.59 -14.60
CA HIS A 71 13.60 0.34 -13.34
C HIS A 71 13.99 1.65 -12.62
N VAL A 72 13.95 1.62 -11.30
CA VAL A 72 14.29 2.78 -10.46
C VAL A 72 15.08 2.35 -9.22
N GLU A 73 16.09 3.15 -8.88
CA GLU A 73 16.85 2.99 -7.64
C GLU A 73 16.25 3.87 -6.52
N LEU A 74 15.78 3.25 -5.44
CA LEU A 74 15.25 3.94 -4.27
C LEU A 74 15.81 3.31 -3.00
N PHE A 75 16.28 4.13 -2.08
CA PHE A 75 16.79 3.68 -0.77
C PHE A 75 17.89 2.59 -0.87
N GLY A 76 18.75 2.70 -1.89
CA GLY A 76 19.81 1.72 -2.15
C GLY A 76 19.33 0.37 -2.68
N ARG A 77 18.11 0.31 -3.20
CA ARG A 77 17.49 -0.88 -3.79
C ARG A 77 16.95 -0.61 -5.17
N SER A 78 17.05 -1.61 -6.04
CA SER A 78 16.48 -1.59 -7.37
C SER A 78 15.04 -2.11 -7.36
N PHE A 79 14.13 -1.36 -7.98
CA PHE A 79 12.74 -1.76 -8.19
C PHE A 79 12.43 -1.78 -9.69
N LYS A 80 11.57 -2.68 -10.08
CA LYS A 80 11.23 -2.90 -11.49
C LYS A 80 10.42 -1.75 -12.09
N TYR A 81 9.66 -1.04 -11.25
CA TYR A 81 8.76 0.03 -11.67
C TYR A 81 8.84 1.23 -10.73
N PRO A 82 8.67 2.48 -11.24
CA PRO A 82 8.77 3.72 -10.48
C PRO A 82 7.47 4.06 -9.72
N PHE A 83 6.78 3.09 -9.15
CA PHE A 83 5.63 3.28 -8.30
C PHE A 83 5.65 2.31 -7.12
N PHE A 84 4.89 2.62 -6.10
CA PHE A 84 4.87 1.87 -4.85
C PHE A 84 3.46 1.76 -4.28
N ALA A 85 3.23 0.79 -3.42
CA ALA A 85 2.00 0.69 -2.66
C ALA A 85 2.06 1.60 -1.43
N GLY A 86 1.12 2.54 -1.32
CA GLY A 86 1.04 3.47 -0.21
C GLY A 86 0.61 2.81 1.11
N PRO A 87 0.90 3.44 2.26
CA PRO A 87 0.55 2.90 3.57
C PRO A 87 -0.96 2.92 3.80
N VAL A 88 -1.51 1.81 4.28
CA VAL A 88 -2.92 1.66 4.65
C VAL A 88 -3.00 1.17 6.08
N GLY A 89 -3.69 1.92 6.93
CA GLY A 89 -3.98 1.56 8.32
C GLY A 89 -5.47 1.56 8.60
N ALA A 90 -5.86 1.04 9.76
CA ALA A 90 -7.24 0.80 10.15
C ALA A 90 -8.01 -0.08 9.13
N VAL A 91 -7.33 -1.13 8.67
CA VAL A 91 -7.81 -2.01 7.59
C VAL A 91 -9.12 -2.67 7.95
N ASN A 92 -9.22 -3.23 9.17
CA ASN A 92 -10.44 -3.87 9.64
C ASN A 92 -11.60 -2.88 9.89
N LEU A 93 -11.30 -1.60 10.06
CA LEU A 93 -12.34 -0.58 10.23
C LEU A 93 -12.89 -0.10 8.87
N HIS A 94 -12.02 0.14 7.89
CA HIS A 94 -12.39 0.86 6.66
C HIS A 94 -12.41 0.00 5.40
N TYR A 95 -11.64 -1.07 5.33
CA TYR A 95 -11.40 -1.77 4.06
C TYR A 95 -11.92 -3.21 4.05
N SER A 96 -11.75 -3.94 5.17
CA SER A 96 -11.99 -5.37 5.18
C SER A 96 -12.54 -5.85 6.53
N ASP A 97 -13.47 -6.80 6.48
CA ASP A 97 -13.92 -7.55 7.65
C ASP A 97 -13.02 -8.78 7.92
N VAL A 98 -12.16 -9.13 6.97
CA VAL A 98 -11.33 -10.34 6.98
C VAL A 98 -9.90 -10.04 7.38
N TYR A 99 -9.34 -8.91 6.90
CA TYR A 99 -7.97 -8.51 7.18
C TYR A 99 -7.88 -7.54 8.35
N THR A 100 -6.88 -7.73 9.18
CA THR A 100 -6.42 -6.76 10.19
C THR A 100 -5.23 -5.98 9.64
N ASP A 101 -4.80 -4.92 10.31
CA ASP A 101 -3.58 -4.19 9.95
C ASP A 101 -2.34 -5.09 9.91
N MET A 102 -2.27 -6.07 10.82
CA MET A 102 -1.15 -7.02 10.89
C MET A 102 -1.13 -7.97 9.69
N THR A 103 -2.25 -8.64 9.41
CA THR A 103 -2.33 -9.59 8.29
C THR A 103 -2.25 -8.90 6.94
N TYR A 104 -2.74 -7.66 6.83
CA TYR A 104 -2.64 -6.88 5.60
C TYR A 104 -1.21 -6.46 5.30
N ASN A 105 -0.43 -6.05 6.29
CA ASN A 105 0.99 -5.71 6.10
C ASN A 105 1.78 -6.90 5.52
N ASP A 106 1.55 -8.11 6.00
CA ASP A 106 2.21 -9.31 5.46
C ASP A 106 1.86 -9.53 3.98
N VAL A 107 0.57 -9.45 3.63
CA VAL A 107 0.11 -9.62 2.24
C VAL A 107 0.66 -8.52 1.34
N LEU A 108 0.62 -7.25 1.80
CA LEU A 108 1.08 -6.09 1.05
C LEU A 108 2.56 -6.19 0.69
N VAL A 109 3.42 -6.41 1.70
CA VAL A 109 4.88 -6.46 1.50
C VAL A 109 5.26 -7.62 0.59
N ARG A 110 4.67 -8.79 0.80
CA ARG A 110 4.93 -9.96 -0.04
C ARG A 110 4.52 -9.73 -1.48
N ALA A 111 3.30 -9.24 -1.72
CA ALA A 111 2.81 -8.99 -3.08
C ALA A 111 3.64 -7.93 -3.81
N CYS A 112 4.08 -6.89 -3.10
CA CYS A 112 4.97 -5.87 -3.67
C CYS A 112 6.34 -6.43 -4.01
N ALA A 113 6.93 -7.23 -3.12
CA ALA A 113 8.21 -7.89 -3.37
C ALA A 113 8.17 -8.81 -4.59
N GLU A 114 7.14 -9.64 -4.70
CA GLU A 114 6.90 -10.52 -5.85
C GLU A 114 6.69 -9.73 -7.16
N SER A 115 6.09 -8.53 -7.06
CA SER A 115 5.84 -7.66 -8.21
C SER A 115 7.03 -6.75 -8.58
N GLY A 116 8.05 -6.68 -7.76
CA GLY A 116 9.23 -5.84 -7.96
C GLY A 116 8.98 -4.35 -7.71
N ILE A 117 8.06 -4.01 -6.80
CA ILE A 117 7.76 -2.63 -6.37
C ILE A 117 7.96 -2.48 -4.86
N ALA A 118 8.12 -1.22 -4.40
CA ALA A 118 8.23 -0.95 -2.97
C ALA A 118 6.86 -0.97 -2.29
N ALA A 119 6.82 -1.44 -1.02
CA ALA A 119 5.68 -1.33 -0.14
C ALA A 119 5.94 -0.30 0.96
N PHE A 120 4.95 0.53 1.29
CA PHE A 120 4.93 1.29 2.54
C PHE A 120 3.94 0.62 3.48
N THR A 121 4.39 0.19 4.66
CA THR A 121 3.52 -0.53 5.61
C THR A 121 2.54 0.41 6.31
N GLY A 122 1.40 -0.10 6.69
CA GLY A 122 0.46 0.62 7.56
C GLY A 122 0.97 0.69 9.00
N ASP A 123 0.48 1.68 9.74
CA ASP A 123 0.73 1.87 11.17
C ASP A 123 -0.57 2.07 11.94
N GLY A 124 -0.58 1.69 13.20
CA GLY A 124 -1.71 1.78 14.13
C GLY A 124 -1.27 2.06 15.56
N THR A 125 -2.23 2.27 16.46
CA THR A 125 -1.96 2.47 17.90
C THR A 125 -1.59 1.20 18.64
N ASN A 126 -1.84 0.02 18.06
CA ASN A 126 -1.45 -1.26 18.63
C ASN A 126 0.00 -1.58 18.22
N PRO A 127 0.93 -1.75 19.17
CA PRO A 127 2.32 -2.10 18.87
C PRO A 127 2.50 -3.33 17.99
N ALA A 128 1.61 -4.31 18.09
CA ALA A 128 1.65 -5.52 17.25
C ALA A 128 1.57 -5.23 15.74
N VAL A 129 1.04 -4.07 15.34
CA VAL A 129 0.99 -3.68 13.92
C VAL A 129 2.39 -3.40 13.39
N ILE A 130 3.22 -2.69 14.16
CA ILE A 130 4.59 -2.38 13.74
C ILE A 130 5.49 -3.62 13.81
N GLU A 131 5.27 -4.49 14.79
CA GLU A 131 5.97 -5.78 14.88
C GLU A 131 5.69 -6.64 13.65
N ALA A 132 4.43 -6.80 13.28
CA ALA A 132 4.03 -7.53 12.07
C ALA A 132 4.57 -6.90 10.79
N ALA A 133 4.63 -5.56 10.72
CA ALA A 133 5.22 -4.84 9.59
C ALA A 133 6.73 -5.11 9.49
N ALA A 134 7.46 -5.06 10.61
CA ALA A 134 8.89 -5.35 10.66
C ALA A 134 9.19 -6.79 10.25
N GLU A 135 8.41 -7.76 10.73
CA GLU A 135 8.53 -9.16 10.33
C GLU A 135 8.24 -9.38 8.83
N ALA A 136 7.19 -8.74 8.30
CA ALA A 136 6.86 -8.83 6.88
C ALA A 136 7.99 -8.29 6.01
N LEU A 137 8.58 -7.15 6.38
CA LEU A 137 9.74 -6.57 5.71
C LEU A 137 10.95 -7.51 5.79
N LYS A 138 11.24 -8.06 6.98
CA LYS A 138 12.35 -9.00 7.17
C LYS A 138 12.19 -10.26 6.32
N LYS A 139 11.01 -10.87 6.31
CA LYS A 139 10.71 -12.08 5.49
C LYS A 139 10.88 -11.82 4.00
N ASN A 140 10.67 -10.58 3.55
CA ASN A 140 10.76 -10.19 2.15
C ASN A 140 12.04 -9.35 1.86
N HIS A 141 13.13 -9.66 2.55
CA HIS A 141 14.46 -9.07 2.32
C HIS A 141 14.48 -7.52 2.40
N GLY A 142 13.60 -6.93 3.22
CA GLY A 142 13.48 -5.50 3.38
C GLY A 142 12.89 -4.78 2.15
N CYS A 143 12.06 -5.45 1.37
CA CYS A 143 11.42 -4.86 0.19
C CYS A 143 10.28 -3.90 0.59
N GLY A 144 10.64 -2.75 1.17
CA GLY A 144 9.66 -1.74 1.54
C GLY A 144 10.18 -0.77 2.59
N VAL A 145 9.30 0.15 2.97
CA VAL A 145 9.57 1.21 3.94
C VAL A 145 8.54 1.13 5.07
N PRO A 146 8.97 1.02 6.33
CA PRO A 146 8.06 1.05 7.46
C PRO A 146 7.51 2.46 7.67
N THR A 147 6.22 2.56 7.93
CA THR A 147 5.56 3.82 8.28
C THR A 147 5.39 3.91 9.79
N VAL A 148 5.82 5.02 10.37
CA VAL A 148 5.60 5.36 11.78
C VAL A 148 4.82 6.66 11.84
N LYS A 149 3.63 6.62 12.42
CA LYS A 149 2.82 7.81 12.65
C LYS A 149 3.28 8.55 13.90
N PRO A 150 3.14 9.87 13.97
CA PRO A 150 3.53 10.68 15.13
C PRO A 150 2.49 10.54 16.26
N TRP A 151 2.39 9.34 16.84
CA TRP A 151 1.60 9.07 18.04
C TRP A 151 2.23 9.76 19.27
N ASN A 152 1.89 9.35 20.48
CA ASN A 152 2.63 9.81 21.64
C ASN A 152 4.07 9.24 21.63
N MET A 153 4.99 9.88 22.36
CA MET A 153 6.41 9.54 22.35
C MET A 153 6.70 8.10 22.75
N ALA A 154 5.90 7.52 23.66
CA ALA A 154 6.08 6.12 24.06
C ALA A 154 5.83 5.14 22.90
N LEU A 155 4.76 5.35 22.12
CA LEU A 155 4.46 4.51 20.94
C LEU A 155 5.49 4.72 19.82
N VAL A 156 5.96 5.95 19.61
CA VAL A 156 7.03 6.21 18.63
C VAL A 156 8.31 5.50 19.03
N ALA A 157 8.69 5.51 20.32
CA ALA A 157 9.87 4.80 20.81
C ALA A 157 9.76 3.29 20.63
N VAL A 158 8.60 2.69 20.89
CA VAL A 158 8.35 1.26 20.64
C VAL A 158 8.50 0.96 19.14
N SER A 159 7.88 1.72 18.28
CA SER A 159 7.97 1.53 16.82
C SER A 159 9.42 1.64 16.33
N TYR A 160 10.16 2.64 16.81
CA TYR A 160 11.57 2.81 16.45
C TYR A 160 12.41 1.60 16.90
N THR A 161 12.18 1.09 18.10
CA THR A 161 12.89 -0.08 18.63
C THR A 161 12.68 -1.31 17.75
N HIS A 162 11.45 -1.63 17.39
CA HIS A 162 11.14 -2.79 16.55
C HIS A 162 11.73 -2.69 15.13
N LEU A 163 11.84 -1.49 14.59
CA LEU A 163 12.37 -1.27 13.24
C LEU A 163 13.89 -1.21 13.18
N THR A 164 14.57 -0.81 14.27
CA THR A 164 16.02 -0.54 14.24
C THR A 164 16.87 -1.62 14.89
N LEU A 165 16.36 -2.34 15.88
CA LEU A 165 17.13 -3.39 16.56
C LEU A 165 17.67 -4.49 15.62
N PRO A 166 16.92 -5.00 14.64
CA PRO A 166 17.43 -6.00 13.71
C PRO A 166 18.56 -5.53 12.81
N THR A 167 18.67 -4.23 12.56
CA THR A 167 19.70 -3.66 11.68
C THR A 167 21.01 -3.35 12.42
N LYS A 168 21.00 -3.29 13.74
CA LYS A 168 22.22 -3.06 14.55
C LYS A 168 23.01 -4.32 14.86
N LEU A 169 22.47 -5.49 14.59
CA LEU A 169 23.12 -6.78 14.84
C LEU A 169 23.92 -7.32 13.65
N GLU A 170 23.94 -6.60 12.54
CA GLU A 170 24.66 -6.98 11.32
C GLU A 170 25.89 -6.08 11.04
N VAL A 171 26.45 -5.43 12.09
CA VAL A 171 27.70 -4.68 11.97
C VAL A 171 28.79 -5.36 12.79
#